data_536aa197ceac45a96456d230f8f66a91
#
_entry.id   536aa197ceac45a96456d230f8f66a91
#
_cell.length_a   1.000
_cell.length_b   1.000
_cell.length_c   1.000
_cell.angle_alpha   90.00
_cell.angle_beta   90.00
_cell.angle_gamma   90.00
#
_symmetry.space_group_name_H-M   'P 1'
#
loop_
_entity.id
_entity.type
_entity.pdbx_description
1 polymer ?
#
loop_
_entity_poly.entity_id
_entity_poly.type
_entity_poly.pdbx_seq_one_letter_code
_entity_poly.pdbx_strand_id
1 'polypeptide(L)'
;DIPAYTAEMGLDAFEYQCGHGVRLGLEKAARMAADAAERGILFSVHAPYYISMSSLEEDKRLNSVNYLLQSAAVCKALGGRRVIFHPGSCGKQSREAALEKALDTMRRAQAALDEAGYAEMTLCPETMGKIGQLGTLEEVLALCSVDKRVTPCIDFGHLNARTLGG
;
A
#
# COMPACT_ATOMS: atom_id res chain seq x y z
N ASP A 1 -18.02 -3.27 -16.13
CA ASP A 1 -16.65 -3.41 -15.63
C ASP A 1 -16.24 -2.20 -14.79
N ILE A 2 -15.05 -2.21 -14.13
CA ILE A 2 -14.64 -1.17 -13.20
C ILE A 2 -14.39 0.17 -13.91
N PRO A 3 -13.61 0.28 -15.00
CA PRO A 3 -13.38 1.57 -15.66
C PRO A 3 -14.66 2.24 -16.16
N ALA A 4 -15.56 1.49 -16.79
CA ALA A 4 -16.82 2.03 -17.27
C ALA A 4 -17.69 2.55 -16.12
N TYR A 5 -17.83 1.77 -15.03
CA TYR A 5 -18.58 2.19 -13.86
C TYR A 5 -17.97 3.44 -13.19
N THR A 6 -16.63 3.50 -13.08
CA THR A 6 -15.94 4.65 -12.49
C THR A 6 -16.22 5.93 -13.30
N ALA A 7 -16.15 5.84 -14.64
CA ALA A 7 -16.46 6.96 -15.52
C ALA A 7 -17.95 7.36 -15.47
N GLU A 8 -18.88 6.39 -15.42
CA GLU A 8 -20.31 6.64 -15.28
C GLU A 8 -20.65 7.38 -13.97
N MET A 9 -19.90 7.10 -12.90
CA MET A 9 -20.04 7.81 -11.62
C MET A 9 -19.37 9.19 -11.62
N GLY A 10 -18.75 9.62 -12.72
CA GLY A 10 -18.05 10.90 -12.84
C GLY A 10 -16.76 10.96 -12.01
N LEU A 11 -16.12 9.81 -11.78
CA LEU A 11 -14.88 9.70 -11.02
C LEU A 11 -13.68 9.53 -11.97
N ASP A 12 -12.52 10.05 -11.58
CA ASP A 12 -11.29 10.06 -12.37
C ASP A 12 -10.28 8.97 -11.95
N ALA A 13 -10.51 8.31 -10.82
CA ALA A 13 -9.59 7.32 -10.28
C ALA A 13 -10.31 6.18 -9.54
N PHE A 14 -9.65 5.02 -9.52
CA PHE A 14 -10.12 3.86 -8.78
C PHE A 14 -8.97 3.19 -8.04
N GLU A 15 -9.14 2.95 -6.72
CA GLU A 15 -8.21 2.16 -5.94
C GLU A 15 -8.64 0.70 -5.92
N TYR A 16 -7.86 -0.17 -6.59
CA TYR A 16 -8.14 -1.59 -6.67
C TYR A 16 -7.76 -2.30 -5.36
N GLN A 17 -8.73 -2.94 -4.72
CA GLN A 17 -8.56 -3.57 -3.41
C GLN A 17 -8.09 -5.03 -3.54
N CYS A 18 -6.90 -5.33 -3.00
CA CYS A 18 -6.36 -6.68 -2.88
C CYS A 18 -6.56 -7.30 -1.49
N GLY A 19 -7.54 -6.87 -0.71
CA GLY A 19 -7.73 -7.13 0.72
C GLY A 19 -7.41 -8.54 1.19
N HIS A 20 -7.91 -9.58 0.50
CA HIS A 20 -7.68 -11.00 0.83
C HIS A 20 -6.68 -11.69 -0.12
N GLY A 21 -5.67 -10.97 -0.56
CA GLY A 21 -4.61 -11.43 -1.44
C GLY A 21 -4.72 -10.91 -2.87
N VAL A 22 -3.60 -10.93 -3.58
CA VAL A 22 -3.50 -10.46 -4.96
C VAL A 22 -4.01 -11.55 -5.90
N ARG A 23 -5.26 -11.44 -6.34
CA ARG A 23 -5.95 -12.45 -7.16
C ARG A 23 -6.21 -12.00 -8.60
N LEU A 24 -5.96 -10.72 -8.91
CA LEU A 24 -6.15 -10.20 -10.27
C LEU A 24 -5.02 -10.70 -11.17
N GLY A 25 -5.36 -11.47 -12.20
CA GLY A 25 -4.38 -11.90 -13.21
C GLY A 25 -3.89 -10.73 -14.06
N LEU A 26 -2.60 -10.75 -14.43
CA LEU A 26 -1.97 -9.64 -15.16
C LEU A 26 -2.61 -9.34 -16.51
N GLU A 27 -3.06 -10.36 -17.25
CA GLU A 27 -3.78 -10.14 -18.51
C GLU A 27 -5.11 -9.39 -18.33
N LYS A 28 -5.85 -9.74 -17.27
CA LYS A 28 -7.10 -9.04 -16.96
C LYS A 28 -6.80 -7.61 -16.51
N ALA A 29 -5.76 -7.41 -15.71
CA ALA A 29 -5.31 -6.09 -15.30
C ALA A 29 -4.93 -5.22 -16.52
N ALA A 30 -4.19 -5.77 -17.49
CA ALA A 30 -3.80 -5.06 -18.70
C ALA A 30 -5.01 -4.67 -19.57
N ARG A 31 -6.02 -5.54 -19.69
CA ARG A 31 -7.28 -5.19 -20.39
C ARG A 31 -8.02 -4.06 -19.68
N MET A 32 -8.08 -4.11 -18.34
CA MET A 32 -8.68 -3.03 -17.55
C MET A 32 -7.91 -1.71 -17.70
N ALA A 33 -6.58 -1.77 -17.79
CA ALA A 33 -5.75 -0.59 -18.02
C ALA A 33 -6.03 0.07 -19.38
N ALA A 34 -6.22 -0.73 -20.45
CA ALA A 34 -6.55 -0.21 -21.76
C ALA A 34 -7.90 0.52 -21.74
N ASP A 35 -8.94 -0.10 -21.17
CA ASP A 35 -10.26 0.51 -21.05
C ASP A 35 -10.24 1.78 -20.16
N ALA A 36 -9.46 1.75 -19.07
CA ALA A 36 -9.29 2.90 -18.19
C ALA A 36 -8.60 4.08 -18.90
N ALA A 37 -7.57 3.79 -19.72
CA ALA A 37 -6.86 4.82 -20.48
C ALA A 37 -7.78 5.54 -21.49
N GLU A 38 -8.67 4.81 -22.17
CA GLU A 38 -9.65 5.40 -23.08
C GLU A 38 -10.65 6.33 -22.38
N ARG A 39 -10.87 6.11 -21.07
CA ARG A 39 -11.82 6.87 -20.24
C ARG A 39 -11.14 7.92 -19.36
N GLY A 40 -9.81 8.01 -19.37
CA GLY A 40 -9.06 8.91 -18.50
C GLY A 40 -9.05 8.50 -17.03
N ILE A 41 -9.33 7.21 -16.70
CA ILE A 41 -9.36 6.70 -15.33
C ILE A 41 -7.96 6.26 -14.88
N LEU A 42 -7.54 6.70 -13.69
CA LEU A 42 -6.29 6.30 -13.07
C LEU A 42 -6.50 5.17 -12.06
N PHE A 43 -5.55 4.21 -12.01
CA PHE A 43 -5.54 3.17 -11.01
C PHE A 43 -4.46 3.38 -9.94
N SER A 44 -4.81 3.07 -8.70
CA SER A 44 -3.90 2.69 -7.62
C SER A 44 -4.29 1.31 -7.10
N VAL A 45 -3.44 0.71 -6.27
CA VAL A 45 -3.70 -0.61 -5.69
C VAL A 45 -3.54 -0.54 -4.19
N HIS A 46 -4.54 -1.00 -3.45
CA HIS A 46 -4.43 -1.27 -2.02
C HIS A 46 -3.97 -2.71 -1.82
N ALA A 47 -2.82 -2.88 -1.18
CA ALA A 47 -2.21 -4.17 -0.90
C ALA A 47 -3.00 -4.98 0.14
N PRO A 48 -2.76 -6.30 0.25
CA PRO A 48 -3.48 -7.16 1.18
C PRO A 48 -3.33 -6.75 2.65
N TYR A 49 -4.38 -6.97 3.44
CA TYR A 49 -4.40 -6.72 4.89
C TYR A 49 -3.44 -7.61 5.70
N TYR A 50 -2.80 -8.59 5.05
CA TYR A 50 -1.83 -9.51 5.67
C TYR A 50 -0.46 -8.88 5.89
N ILE A 51 -0.21 -7.68 5.37
CA ILE A 51 1.05 -6.97 5.56
C ILE A 51 1.25 -6.64 7.04
N SER A 52 2.40 -7.01 7.56
CA SER A 52 2.80 -6.79 8.95
C SER A 52 4.31 -6.50 9.01
N MET A 53 4.66 -5.24 8.65
CA MET A 53 6.06 -4.82 8.55
C MET A 53 6.80 -4.83 9.89
N SER A 54 6.04 -4.74 10.99
CA SER A 54 6.53 -4.68 12.37
C SER A 54 6.55 -6.04 13.09
N SER A 55 6.17 -7.14 12.41
CA SER A 55 6.09 -8.46 13.05
C SER A 55 7.39 -8.88 13.73
N LEU A 56 7.29 -9.52 14.91
CA LEU A 56 8.42 -10.20 15.57
C LEU A 56 8.94 -11.38 14.74
N GLU A 57 8.03 -12.03 14.00
CA GLU A 57 8.35 -13.15 13.13
C GLU A 57 8.92 -12.63 11.80
N GLU A 58 10.19 -12.95 11.55
CA GLU A 58 10.87 -12.49 10.34
C GLU A 58 10.18 -12.98 9.06
N ASP A 59 9.71 -14.21 9.04
CA ASP A 59 8.99 -14.78 7.89
C ASP A 59 7.75 -13.98 7.53
N LYS A 60 7.04 -13.41 8.51
CA LYS A 60 5.89 -12.54 8.26
C LYS A 60 6.31 -11.20 7.65
N ARG A 61 7.46 -10.65 8.06
CA ARG A 61 8.01 -9.43 7.46
C ARG A 61 8.45 -9.69 6.01
N LEU A 62 9.15 -10.80 5.76
CA LEU A 62 9.55 -11.19 4.40
C LEU A 62 8.33 -11.46 3.50
N ASN A 63 7.31 -12.11 4.04
CA ASN A 63 6.07 -12.31 3.29
C ASN A 63 5.33 -11.00 3.01
N SER A 64 5.46 -10.00 3.88
CA SER A 64 4.93 -8.65 3.64
C SER A 64 5.61 -8.00 2.43
N VAL A 65 6.93 -8.18 2.28
CA VAL A 65 7.67 -7.73 1.08
C VAL A 65 7.12 -8.42 -0.18
N ASN A 66 6.86 -9.75 -0.12
CA ASN A 66 6.28 -10.50 -1.24
C ASN A 66 4.89 -9.97 -1.63
N TYR A 67 4.04 -9.62 -0.67
CA TYR A 67 2.74 -9.01 -0.97
C TYR A 67 2.88 -7.65 -1.65
N LEU A 68 3.85 -6.83 -1.26
CA LEU A 68 4.13 -5.56 -1.93
C LEU A 68 4.63 -5.76 -3.36
N LEU A 69 5.51 -6.74 -3.61
CA LEU A 69 5.95 -7.11 -4.96
C LEU A 69 4.78 -7.56 -5.85
N GLN A 70 3.91 -8.43 -5.34
CA GLN A 70 2.72 -8.88 -6.07
C GLN A 70 1.78 -7.72 -6.38
N SER A 71 1.58 -6.82 -5.40
CA SER A 71 0.74 -5.63 -5.57
C SER A 71 1.35 -4.66 -6.60
N ALA A 72 2.67 -4.49 -6.60
CA ALA A 72 3.38 -3.68 -7.58
C ALA A 72 3.23 -4.23 -9.01
N ALA A 73 3.32 -5.56 -9.17
CA ALA A 73 3.12 -6.21 -10.48
C ALA A 73 1.70 -5.95 -11.03
N VAL A 74 0.68 -6.10 -10.19
CA VAL A 74 -0.72 -5.82 -10.58
C VAL A 74 -0.93 -4.33 -10.81
N CYS A 75 -0.36 -3.46 -9.96
CA CYS A 75 -0.44 -2.01 -10.13
C CYS A 75 0.16 -1.56 -11.47
N LYS A 76 1.33 -2.08 -11.83
CA LYS A 76 1.96 -1.84 -13.13
C LYS A 76 1.10 -2.31 -14.29
N ALA A 77 0.54 -3.51 -14.19
CA ALA A 77 -0.34 -4.06 -15.22
C ALA A 77 -1.65 -3.25 -15.39
N LEU A 78 -2.13 -2.62 -14.32
CA LEU A 78 -3.27 -1.68 -14.32
C LEU A 78 -2.88 -0.27 -14.84
N GLY A 79 -1.61 -0.03 -15.21
CA GLY A 79 -1.13 1.29 -15.61
C GLY A 79 -0.96 2.27 -14.43
N GLY A 80 -1.10 1.79 -13.20
CA GLY A 80 -0.93 2.57 -11.98
C GLY A 80 0.53 2.63 -11.51
N ARG A 81 0.76 3.44 -10.46
CA ARG A 81 2.11 3.61 -9.87
C ARG A 81 2.11 3.62 -8.34
N ARG A 82 0.94 3.67 -7.69
CA ARG A 82 0.82 3.77 -6.23
C ARG A 82 0.31 2.47 -5.64
N VAL A 83 1.04 1.96 -4.65
CA VAL A 83 0.67 0.80 -3.85
C VAL A 83 0.47 1.25 -2.41
N ILE A 84 -0.79 1.32 -2.00
CA ILE A 84 -1.21 1.70 -0.65
C ILE A 84 -1.17 0.47 0.24
N PHE A 85 -0.75 0.60 1.48
CA PHE A 85 -0.71 -0.51 2.42
C PHE A 85 -0.75 -0.07 3.89
N HIS A 86 -1.28 -0.94 4.75
CA HIS A 86 -1.24 -0.77 6.20
C HIS A 86 0.13 -1.20 6.75
N PRO A 87 0.83 -0.37 7.56
CA PRO A 87 2.17 -0.71 8.07
C PRO A 87 2.22 -1.93 9.01
N GLY A 88 1.11 -2.27 9.64
CA GLY A 88 0.99 -3.41 10.54
C GLY A 88 0.73 -3.03 12.00
N SER A 89 0.70 -4.04 12.87
CA SER A 89 0.36 -3.88 14.29
C SER A 89 1.62 -3.80 15.17
N CYS A 90 1.57 -3.00 16.24
CA CYS A 90 2.61 -3.03 17.28
C CYS A 90 2.64 -4.38 18.03
N GLY A 91 1.53 -5.12 18.05
CA GLY A 91 1.43 -6.39 18.77
C GLY A 91 1.71 -6.19 20.27
N LYS A 92 2.65 -6.98 20.80
CA LYS A 92 3.11 -6.90 22.21
C LYS A 92 4.38 -6.06 22.38
N GLN A 93 4.82 -5.36 21.32
CA GLN A 93 6.03 -4.54 21.33
C GLN A 93 5.71 -3.10 21.75
N SER A 94 6.74 -2.36 22.19
CA SER A 94 6.63 -0.91 22.24
C SER A 94 6.46 -0.35 20.81
N ARG A 95 5.89 0.86 20.70
CA ARG A 95 5.70 1.49 19.37
C ARG A 95 7.03 1.74 18.67
N GLU A 96 8.02 2.16 19.42
CA GLU A 96 9.38 2.43 18.94
C GLU A 96 10.02 1.17 18.35
N ALA A 97 9.96 0.04 19.08
CA ALA A 97 10.50 -1.23 18.61
C ALA A 97 9.73 -1.77 17.37
N ALA A 98 8.43 -1.56 17.33
CA ALA A 98 7.60 -1.92 16.16
C ALA A 98 7.96 -1.04 14.95
N LEU A 99 8.14 0.27 15.15
CA LEU A 99 8.51 1.20 14.09
C LEU A 99 9.91 0.89 13.53
N GLU A 100 10.89 0.57 14.37
CA GLU A 100 12.23 0.17 13.91
C GLU A 100 12.18 -1.04 12.96
N LYS A 101 11.40 -2.08 13.31
CA LYS A 101 11.20 -3.24 12.45
C LYS A 101 10.50 -2.89 11.15
N ALA A 102 9.49 -2.02 11.23
CA ALA A 102 8.77 -1.58 10.05
C ALA A 102 9.68 -0.78 9.10
N LEU A 103 10.56 0.06 9.64
CA LEU A 103 11.57 0.80 8.87
C LEU A 103 12.57 -0.15 8.18
N ASP A 104 13.04 -1.20 8.88
CA ASP A 104 13.89 -2.23 8.28
C ASP A 104 13.17 -2.96 7.14
N THR A 105 11.93 -3.40 7.40
CA THR A 105 11.12 -4.09 6.39
C THR A 105 10.81 -3.18 5.20
N MET A 106 10.60 -1.89 5.42
CA MET A 106 10.37 -0.90 4.36
C MET A 106 11.60 -0.75 3.46
N ARG A 107 12.83 -0.71 4.02
CA ARG A 107 14.07 -0.69 3.24
C ARG A 107 14.20 -1.95 2.38
N ARG A 108 13.91 -3.12 2.95
CA ARG A 108 13.92 -4.41 2.21
C ARG A 108 12.88 -4.42 1.09
N ALA A 109 11.67 -3.89 1.34
CA ALA A 109 10.63 -3.80 0.33
C ALA A 109 11.05 -2.90 -0.85
N GLN A 110 11.65 -1.74 -0.55
CA GLN A 110 12.11 -0.82 -1.58
C GLN A 110 13.25 -1.44 -2.41
N ALA A 111 14.21 -2.10 -1.77
CA ALA A 111 15.30 -2.81 -2.47
C ALA A 111 14.74 -3.94 -3.35
N ALA A 112 13.80 -4.73 -2.84
CA ALA A 112 13.18 -5.82 -3.59
C ALA A 112 12.38 -5.31 -4.81
N LEU A 113 11.70 -4.16 -4.70
CA LEU A 113 11.04 -3.51 -5.84
C LEU A 113 12.03 -3.07 -6.91
N ASP A 114 13.16 -2.50 -6.50
CA ASP A 114 14.21 -2.07 -7.42
C ASP A 114 14.83 -3.26 -8.16
N GLU A 115 15.14 -4.35 -7.46
CA GLU A 115 15.68 -5.60 -8.02
C GLU A 115 14.69 -6.28 -8.98
N ALA A 116 13.39 -6.19 -8.68
CA ALA A 116 12.33 -6.78 -9.51
C ALA A 116 11.94 -5.91 -10.72
N GLY A 117 12.55 -4.74 -10.92
CA GLY A 117 12.25 -3.83 -12.03
C GLY A 117 10.97 -3.00 -11.83
N TYR A 118 10.64 -2.70 -10.57
CA TYR A 118 9.50 -1.85 -10.18
C TYR A 118 9.96 -0.52 -9.55
N ALA A 119 11.11 -0.01 -9.96
CA ALA A 119 11.67 1.24 -9.43
C ALA A 119 10.75 2.47 -9.62
N GLU A 120 9.83 2.41 -10.57
CA GLU A 120 8.83 3.44 -10.82
C GLU A 120 7.63 3.40 -9.88
N MET A 121 7.48 2.34 -9.08
CA MET A 121 6.38 2.21 -8.13
C MET A 121 6.61 3.07 -6.89
N THR A 122 5.54 3.67 -6.42
CA THR A 122 5.49 4.46 -5.19
C THR A 122 4.80 3.63 -4.11
N LEU A 123 5.51 3.30 -3.04
CA LEU A 123 4.92 2.71 -1.85
C LEU A 123 4.27 3.81 -1.00
N CYS A 124 3.04 3.56 -0.56
CA CYS A 124 2.25 4.55 0.18
C CYS A 124 1.78 3.94 1.51
N PRO A 125 2.58 4.05 2.59
CA PRO A 125 2.10 3.66 3.92
C PRO A 125 0.94 4.55 4.35
N GLU A 126 -0.12 3.92 4.90
CA GLU A 126 -1.36 4.59 5.25
C GLU A 126 -1.45 4.91 6.74
N THR A 127 -2.04 6.07 7.07
CA THR A 127 -2.42 6.41 8.44
C THR A 127 -3.54 5.48 8.92
N MET A 128 -3.46 5.00 10.19
CA MET A 128 -4.34 3.97 10.73
C MET A 128 -5.20 4.45 11.89
N GLY A 129 -6.46 4.00 11.92
CA GLY A 129 -7.41 4.38 12.97
C GLY A 129 -7.23 3.62 14.29
N LYS A 130 -6.82 2.36 14.25
CA LYS A 130 -6.66 1.54 15.47
C LYS A 130 -5.38 1.91 16.23
N ILE A 131 -5.50 2.20 17.53
CA ILE A 131 -4.38 2.59 18.40
C ILE A 131 -3.27 1.53 18.43
N GLY A 132 -3.61 0.24 18.40
CA GLY A 132 -2.65 -0.86 18.38
C GLY A 132 -1.89 -1.07 17.06
N GLN A 133 -2.22 -0.32 16.01
CA GLN A 133 -1.52 -0.35 14.73
C GLN A 133 -0.52 0.81 14.62
N LEU A 134 0.61 0.59 13.95
CA LEU A 134 1.44 1.67 13.42
C LEU A 134 0.60 2.47 12.40
N GLY A 135 0.82 3.77 12.33
CA GLY A 135 0.09 4.62 11.40
C GLY A 135 -0.42 5.91 12.06
N THR A 136 0.28 6.44 13.08
CA THR A 136 0.18 7.87 13.38
C THR A 136 0.78 8.65 12.20
N LEU A 137 0.50 9.93 12.11
CA LEU A 137 1.08 10.77 11.05
C LEU A 137 2.62 10.73 11.11
N GLU A 138 3.20 10.85 12.31
CA GLU A 138 4.65 10.84 12.52
C GLU A 138 5.28 9.50 12.10
N GLU A 139 4.62 8.38 12.42
CA GLU A 139 5.10 7.04 12.05
C GLU A 139 5.06 6.83 10.54
N VAL A 140 4.01 7.28 9.87
CA VAL A 140 3.89 7.22 8.41
C VAL A 140 4.96 8.09 7.76
N LEU A 141 5.18 9.31 8.25
CA LEU A 141 6.25 10.18 7.77
C LEU A 141 7.65 9.59 8.01
N ALA A 142 7.86 8.91 9.14
CA ALA A 142 9.10 8.18 9.39
C ALA A 142 9.32 7.05 8.35
N LEU A 143 8.27 6.29 8.00
CA LEU A 143 8.36 5.28 6.94
C LEU A 143 8.66 5.92 5.57
N CYS A 144 8.10 7.09 5.28
CA CYS A 144 8.39 7.82 4.05
C CYS A 144 9.83 8.33 3.97
N SER A 145 10.52 8.53 5.10
CA SER A 145 11.92 8.98 5.11
C SER A 145 12.92 7.93 4.62
N VAL A 146 12.49 6.67 4.44
CA VAL A 146 13.34 5.57 3.96
C VAL A 146 13.81 5.78 2.51
N ASP A 147 12.94 6.31 1.65
CA ASP A 147 13.26 6.63 0.26
C ASP A 147 12.36 7.77 -0.23
N LYS A 148 12.92 8.67 -1.05
CA LYS A 148 12.18 9.81 -1.63
C LYS A 148 10.98 9.44 -2.49
N ARG A 149 10.90 8.19 -2.94
CA ARG A 149 9.77 7.64 -3.71
C ARG A 149 8.61 7.19 -2.85
N VAL A 150 8.82 7.03 -1.55
CA VAL A 150 7.75 6.67 -0.61
C VAL A 150 6.96 7.91 -0.26
N THR A 151 5.64 7.86 -0.43
CA THR A 151 4.75 8.98 -0.13
C THR A 151 3.63 8.56 0.82
N PRO A 152 3.20 9.41 1.75
CA PRO A 152 2.16 9.03 2.69
C PRO A 152 0.80 8.88 2.00
N CYS A 153 0.01 7.92 2.45
CA CYS A 153 -1.43 7.89 2.25
C CYS A 153 -2.12 8.39 3.51
N ILE A 154 -2.76 9.54 3.44
CA ILE A 154 -3.43 10.15 4.59
C ILE A 154 -4.91 9.84 4.53
N ASP A 155 -5.36 8.87 5.34
CA ASP A 155 -6.77 8.59 5.57
C ASP A 155 -7.28 9.44 6.75
N PHE A 156 -8.06 10.47 6.44
CA PHE A 156 -8.64 11.38 7.44
C PHE A 156 -9.70 10.70 8.30
N GLY A 157 -10.39 9.68 7.78
CA GLY A 157 -11.32 8.86 8.54
C GLY A 157 -10.61 8.04 9.61
N HIS A 158 -9.46 7.46 9.25
CA HIS A 158 -8.59 6.76 10.20
C HIS A 158 -8.03 7.71 11.27
N LEU A 159 -7.55 8.89 10.88
CA LEU A 159 -7.06 9.88 11.85
C LEU A 159 -8.17 10.32 12.80
N ASN A 160 -9.35 10.65 12.28
CA ASN A 160 -10.50 10.99 13.10
C ASN A 160 -10.90 9.86 14.07
N ALA A 161 -10.89 8.61 13.60
CA ALA A 161 -11.17 7.45 14.46
C ALA A 161 -10.13 7.25 15.56
N ARG A 162 -8.86 7.53 15.26
CA ARG A 162 -7.74 7.42 16.23
C ARG A 162 -7.80 8.49 17.31
N THR A 163 -8.13 9.73 16.95
CA THR A 163 -8.13 10.89 17.84
C THR A 163 -9.49 11.15 18.48
N LEU A 164 -10.53 10.39 18.07
CA LEU A 164 -11.93 10.60 18.47
C LEU A 164 -12.43 12.02 18.13
N GLY A 165 -11.93 12.59 17.04
CA GLY A 165 -12.32 13.90 16.53
C GLY A 165 -11.54 15.07 17.13
N GLY A 166 -10.45 14.80 17.84
CA GLY A 166 -9.55 15.81 18.42
C GLY A 166 -8.33 16.12 17.58
#